data_37e3ac032df744a845c23f8150502fdd
#
_entry.id   37e3ac032df744a845c23f8150502fdd
#
_cell.length_a   1.000
_cell.length_b   1.000
_cell.length_c   1.000
_cell.angle_alpha   90.00
_cell.angle_beta   90.00
_cell.angle_gamma   90.00
#
_symmetry.space_group_name_H-M   'P 1'
#
loop_
_entity.id
_entity.type
_entity.pdbx_description
1 polymer ?
#
loop_
_entity_poly.entity_id
_entity_poly.type
_entity_poly.pdbx_seq_one_letter_code
_entity_poly.pdbx_strand_id
1 'polypeptide(L)'
;MKQKPNVILLMVDQMRADALSFNDPNHFAITPTLDMMASLGYNFEQAYSPVPSCVPARAALLTGMDQSSTGRVGYEDEVPWNYTNTLPQTFRDWGYQTECIGKMHVYPSRKRMGFDHVVLHDGYLHVDRKYDKAYGQNFEASSDYLEFLKKELGHDIDMIDDGVNCNSWDVRPWELPEKYHPTNWVVSESIQFLKRRDPSVPFFLKMSFEKPHAPLNPPKYFYDLYMDALPDETDLHIGNWERLEEKIPDLYAHRGKLKPDAQKRMLAAYYGLVSHIDNQISRFLTALEEFDLDKNTIIWFVSDHGDQLGEHYLFRKAYPYQGSIKVPSFIYDPGNIIAASHKTIKQLVKLQDIFPSLVDLALGEHVEVDGKSVKQLLFGHYEGWRQDFHGEHSKGVDSCQFVLTQDWKFIWYPVKNEYQLFHMPTDPNEMKNLITEESYAPVIEELTAKLVQYLQNRPEGFVKDGQLHQVPVEAIRATLYKEEA
;
A
#
# COMPACT_ATOMS: atom_id res chain seq x y z
N MET A 1 -24.51 -27.69 -3.24
CA MET A 1 -23.16 -27.04 -3.28
C MET A 1 -23.19 -25.88 -2.30
N LYS A 2 -22.17 -25.68 -1.48
CA LYS A 2 -22.05 -24.48 -0.66
C LYS A 2 -22.03 -23.25 -1.60
N GLN A 3 -22.77 -22.20 -1.29
CA GLN A 3 -22.74 -20.97 -2.07
C GLN A 3 -21.30 -20.39 -2.00
N LYS A 4 -20.74 -19.99 -3.13
CA LYS A 4 -19.43 -19.33 -3.17
C LYS A 4 -19.54 -17.99 -2.42
N PRO A 5 -18.57 -17.62 -1.56
CA PRO A 5 -18.62 -16.35 -0.86
C PRO A 5 -18.36 -15.17 -1.80
N ASN A 6 -18.90 -14.02 -1.49
CA ASN A 6 -18.43 -12.76 -2.05
C ASN A 6 -17.05 -12.42 -1.51
N VAL A 7 -16.26 -11.70 -2.27
CA VAL A 7 -14.92 -11.28 -1.88
C VAL A 7 -14.78 -9.77 -2.07
N ILE A 8 -14.30 -9.09 -1.04
CA ILE A 8 -13.98 -7.67 -1.09
C ILE A 8 -12.50 -7.49 -0.77
N LEU A 9 -11.77 -6.89 -1.69
CA LEU A 9 -10.43 -6.37 -1.46
C LEU A 9 -10.57 -4.88 -1.14
N LEU A 10 -10.50 -4.56 0.15
CA LEU A 10 -10.58 -3.20 0.67
C LEU A 10 -9.18 -2.64 0.79
N MET A 11 -8.81 -1.72 -0.08
CA MET A 11 -7.45 -1.22 -0.22
C MET A 11 -7.37 0.27 0.03
N VAL A 12 -6.35 0.69 0.77
CA VAL A 12 -6.00 2.09 1.00
C VAL A 12 -4.63 2.40 0.42
N ASP A 13 -4.34 3.67 0.14
CA ASP A 13 -3.05 4.11 -0.37
C ASP A 13 -2.25 4.83 0.71
N GLN A 14 -1.02 4.38 0.95
CA GLN A 14 -0.06 5.07 1.81
C GLN A 14 -0.40 5.02 3.31
N MET A 15 -1.14 4.00 3.79
CA MET A 15 -1.43 3.86 5.22
C MET A 15 -0.34 3.04 5.92
N ARG A 16 0.24 3.62 6.98
CA ARG A 16 1.20 2.96 7.88
C ARG A 16 0.52 1.83 8.67
N ALA A 17 1.27 0.79 9.00
CA ALA A 17 0.75 -0.30 9.84
C ALA A 17 0.34 0.18 11.23
N ASP A 18 1.11 1.11 11.81
CA ASP A 18 0.87 1.72 13.11
C ASP A 18 -0.21 2.83 13.09
N ALA A 19 -0.83 3.11 11.95
CA ALA A 19 -1.99 3.99 11.85
C ALA A 19 -3.31 3.35 12.29
N LEU A 20 -3.28 2.07 12.72
CA LEU A 20 -4.40 1.41 13.38
C LEU A 20 -4.09 1.24 14.87
N SER A 21 -4.98 1.69 15.76
CA SER A 21 -4.78 1.52 17.20
C SER A 21 -4.71 0.06 17.62
N PHE A 22 -5.30 -0.84 16.86
CA PHE A 22 -5.19 -2.28 17.03
C PHE A 22 -3.74 -2.79 16.90
N ASN A 23 -2.93 -2.21 16.02
CA ASN A 23 -1.54 -2.60 15.80
C ASN A 23 -0.56 -1.84 16.70
N ASP A 24 -0.94 -0.66 17.17
CA ASP A 24 -0.18 0.15 18.11
C ASP A 24 -1.12 0.90 19.07
N PRO A 25 -1.34 0.38 20.28
CA PRO A 25 -2.25 0.98 21.25
C PRO A 25 -1.79 2.36 21.77
N ASN A 26 -0.53 2.74 21.56
CA ASN A 26 -0.03 4.08 21.91
C ASN A 26 -0.22 5.09 20.79
N HIS A 27 -0.81 4.65 19.70
CA HIS A 27 -0.99 5.45 18.50
C HIS A 27 -2.12 6.48 18.64
N PHE A 28 -2.01 7.56 17.88
CA PHE A 28 -3.00 8.65 17.93
C PHE A 28 -4.25 8.39 17.11
N ALA A 29 -4.21 7.53 16.08
CA ALA A 29 -5.33 7.32 15.18
C ALA A 29 -6.53 6.69 15.91
N ILE A 30 -7.72 7.19 15.59
CA ILE A 30 -9.00 6.69 16.09
C ILE A 30 -9.65 5.90 14.96
N THR A 31 -9.62 4.56 15.07
CA THR A 31 -10.04 3.63 14.01
C THR A 31 -10.95 2.52 14.52
N PRO A 32 -12.05 2.83 15.22
CA PRO A 32 -12.87 1.84 15.93
C PRO A 32 -13.46 0.76 14.99
N THR A 33 -13.77 1.10 13.75
CA THR A 33 -14.32 0.15 12.77
C THR A 33 -13.25 -0.82 12.29
N LEU A 34 -12.10 -0.31 11.89
CA LEU A 34 -10.97 -1.13 11.43
C LEU A 34 -10.41 -1.99 12.57
N ASP A 35 -10.36 -1.46 13.79
CA ASP A 35 -9.92 -2.18 14.98
C ASP A 35 -10.90 -3.32 15.31
N MET A 36 -12.20 -3.09 15.22
CA MET A 36 -13.22 -4.13 15.37
C MET A 36 -13.05 -5.22 14.31
N MET A 37 -12.90 -4.83 13.04
CA MET A 37 -12.69 -5.78 11.93
C MET A 37 -11.43 -6.62 12.13
N ALA A 38 -10.31 -6.01 12.53
CA ALA A 38 -9.05 -6.69 12.77
C ALA A 38 -9.12 -7.63 13.98
N SER A 39 -9.76 -7.20 15.08
CA SER A 39 -9.90 -7.98 16.32
C SER A 39 -10.80 -9.21 16.18
N LEU A 40 -11.86 -9.09 15.40
CA LEU A 40 -12.77 -10.21 15.09
C LEU A 40 -12.28 -11.09 13.95
N GLY A 41 -11.41 -10.56 13.10
CA GLY A 41 -10.86 -11.19 11.92
C GLY A 41 -9.57 -11.97 12.15
N TYR A 42 -8.71 -11.99 11.14
CA TYR A 42 -7.39 -12.61 11.11
C TYR A 42 -6.36 -11.53 10.81
N ASN A 43 -5.57 -11.11 11.81
CA ASN A 43 -4.60 -10.03 11.69
C ASN A 43 -3.20 -10.53 11.36
N PHE A 44 -2.51 -9.88 10.41
CA PHE A 44 -1.14 -10.16 10.02
C PHE A 44 -0.19 -9.10 10.59
N GLU A 45 0.47 -9.40 11.72
CA GLU A 45 1.36 -8.45 12.41
C GLU A 45 2.60 -8.07 11.59
N GLN A 46 3.00 -8.95 10.67
CA GLN A 46 4.21 -8.81 9.85
C GLN A 46 3.87 -8.81 8.36
N ALA A 47 3.00 -7.86 7.96
CA ALA A 47 2.63 -7.66 6.56
C ALA A 47 3.45 -6.54 5.91
N TYR A 48 3.96 -6.79 4.70
CA TYR A 48 4.92 -5.90 4.05
C TYR A 48 4.63 -5.67 2.57
N SER A 49 5.00 -4.47 2.11
CA SER A 49 5.13 -4.08 0.71
C SER A 49 6.60 -4.20 0.30
N PRO A 50 7.01 -5.22 -0.49
CA PRO A 50 8.41 -5.39 -0.86
C PRO A 50 8.95 -4.30 -1.77
N VAL A 51 8.08 -3.61 -2.52
CA VAL A 51 8.42 -2.42 -3.30
C VAL A 51 7.48 -1.29 -2.91
N PRO A 52 7.85 -0.47 -1.92
CA PRO A 52 6.95 0.48 -1.27
C PRO A 52 6.66 1.71 -2.15
N SER A 53 5.89 1.49 -3.21
CA SER A 53 5.41 2.53 -4.13
C SER A 53 4.17 2.04 -4.87
N CYS A 54 3.23 2.93 -5.17
CA CYS A 54 1.87 2.56 -5.60
C CYS A 54 1.84 1.59 -6.80
N VAL A 55 2.54 1.91 -7.91
CA VAL A 55 2.50 1.12 -9.15
C VAL A 55 3.06 -0.29 -8.95
N PRO A 56 4.31 -0.48 -8.45
CA PRO A 56 4.86 -1.81 -8.25
C PRO A 56 4.13 -2.62 -7.17
N ALA A 57 3.72 -1.99 -6.07
CA ALA A 57 2.97 -2.66 -5.01
C ALA A 57 1.62 -3.20 -5.49
N ARG A 58 0.88 -2.41 -6.28
CA ARG A 58 -0.40 -2.81 -6.87
C ARG A 58 -0.22 -3.88 -7.95
N ALA A 59 0.88 -3.84 -8.72
CA ALA A 59 1.22 -4.90 -9.66
C ALA A 59 1.48 -6.22 -8.93
N ALA A 60 2.31 -6.21 -7.88
CA ALA A 60 2.60 -7.37 -7.05
C ALA A 60 1.32 -7.98 -6.46
N LEU A 61 0.42 -7.15 -5.90
CA LEU A 61 -0.83 -7.61 -5.31
C LEU A 61 -1.78 -8.23 -6.36
N LEU A 62 -1.97 -7.56 -7.51
CA LEU A 62 -2.93 -8.01 -8.52
C LEU A 62 -2.45 -9.24 -9.31
N THR A 63 -1.15 -9.48 -9.38
CA THR A 63 -0.56 -10.61 -10.13
C THR A 63 -0.07 -11.74 -9.24
N GLY A 64 0.14 -11.51 -7.94
CA GLY A 64 0.79 -12.47 -7.04
C GLY A 64 2.26 -12.68 -7.33
N MET A 65 2.88 -11.85 -8.19
CA MET A 65 4.25 -12.02 -8.67
C MET A 65 5.22 -11.15 -7.88
N ASP A 66 6.45 -11.60 -7.70
CA ASP A 66 7.53 -10.81 -7.13
C ASP A 66 7.96 -9.67 -8.09
N GLN A 67 8.67 -8.70 -7.58
CA GLN A 67 9.08 -7.51 -8.33
C GLN A 67 9.96 -7.85 -9.53
N SER A 68 10.83 -8.85 -9.44
CA SER A 68 11.62 -9.34 -10.57
C SER A 68 10.77 -9.97 -11.66
N SER A 69 9.69 -10.66 -11.27
CA SER A 69 8.75 -11.31 -12.20
C SER A 69 7.79 -10.31 -12.83
N THR A 70 7.33 -9.31 -12.06
CA THR A 70 6.53 -8.21 -12.62
C THR A 70 7.36 -7.26 -13.47
N GLY A 71 8.68 -7.25 -13.31
CA GLY A 71 9.59 -6.29 -13.91
C GLY A 71 9.49 -4.87 -13.31
N ARG A 72 8.73 -4.67 -12.21
CA ARG A 72 8.54 -3.35 -11.59
C ARG A 72 9.26 -3.29 -10.26
N VAL A 73 10.41 -2.63 -10.27
CA VAL A 73 11.33 -2.55 -9.12
C VAL A 73 11.44 -1.12 -8.54
N GLY A 74 10.69 -0.20 -9.10
CA GLY A 74 10.55 1.18 -8.67
C GLY A 74 9.31 1.83 -9.28
N TYR A 75 9.11 3.12 -9.01
CA TYR A 75 8.00 3.88 -9.59
C TYR A 75 8.36 4.41 -10.96
N GLU A 76 7.55 4.06 -11.95
CA GLU A 76 7.62 4.58 -13.30
C GLU A 76 6.21 4.64 -13.90
N ASP A 77 5.83 5.82 -14.40
CA ASP A 77 4.57 6.06 -15.07
C ASP A 77 4.61 5.55 -16.52
N GLU A 78 3.44 5.40 -17.13
CA GLU A 78 3.25 5.13 -18.57
C GLU A 78 3.85 3.79 -19.05
N VAL A 79 4.24 2.91 -18.15
CA VAL A 79 4.69 1.55 -18.48
C VAL A 79 3.49 0.62 -18.62
N PRO A 80 3.26 -0.01 -19.79
CA PRO A 80 2.09 -0.85 -20.03
C PRO A 80 1.96 -2.02 -19.05
N TRP A 81 0.72 -2.28 -18.60
CA TRP A 81 0.40 -3.40 -17.73
C TRP A 81 -0.02 -4.63 -18.56
N ASN A 82 0.94 -5.40 -19.06
CA ASN A 82 0.70 -6.53 -19.95
C ASN A 82 0.70 -7.87 -19.19
N TYR A 83 0.00 -7.93 -18.06
CA TYR A 83 -0.16 -9.15 -17.26
C TYR A 83 -1.41 -9.92 -17.73
N THR A 84 -1.29 -11.22 -17.92
CA THR A 84 -2.35 -12.10 -18.40
C THR A 84 -3.04 -12.86 -17.28
N ASN A 85 -2.34 -13.13 -16.17
CA ASN A 85 -2.89 -13.80 -15.00
C ASN A 85 -3.02 -12.79 -13.87
N THR A 86 -4.25 -12.42 -13.53
CA THR A 86 -4.54 -11.42 -12.51
C THR A 86 -5.64 -11.88 -11.58
N LEU A 87 -5.62 -11.39 -10.36
CA LEU A 87 -6.62 -11.70 -9.34
C LEU A 87 -8.06 -11.48 -9.83
N PRO A 88 -8.46 -10.31 -10.41
CA PRO A 88 -9.82 -10.13 -10.91
C PRO A 88 -10.15 -11.04 -12.11
N GLN A 89 -9.18 -11.30 -13.00
CA GLN A 89 -9.38 -12.24 -14.12
C GLN A 89 -9.72 -13.65 -13.61
N THR A 90 -8.99 -14.13 -12.60
CA THR A 90 -9.24 -15.44 -12.00
C THR A 90 -10.64 -15.51 -11.41
N PHE A 91 -11.08 -14.52 -10.62
CA PHE A 91 -12.45 -14.51 -10.09
C PHE A 91 -13.50 -14.48 -11.20
N ARG A 92 -13.33 -13.68 -12.24
CA ARG A 92 -14.23 -13.61 -13.39
C ARG A 92 -14.33 -14.98 -14.10
N ASP A 93 -13.22 -15.66 -14.33
CA ASP A 93 -13.20 -16.96 -14.96
C ASP A 93 -13.90 -18.04 -14.12
N TRP A 94 -13.99 -17.82 -12.79
CA TRP A 94 -14.77 -18.65 -11.88
C TRP A 94 -16.24 -18.20 -11.73
N GLY A 95 -16.71 -17.28 -12.58
CA GLY A 95 -18.11 -16.86 -12.67
C GLY A 95 -18.53 -15.81 -11.64
N TYR A 96 -17.58 -15.04 -11.10
CA TYR A 96 -17.88 -13.87 -10.29
C TYR A 96 -18.15 -12.65 -11.18
N GLN A 97 -19.04 -11.78 -10.76
CA GLN A 97 -19.11 -10.41 -11.24
C GLN A 97 -17.97 -9.63 -10.60
N THR A 98 -17.12 -8.98 -11.40
CA THR A 98 -15.90 -8.33 -10.91
C THR A 98 -15.93 -6.82 -11.11
N GLU A 99 -15.72 -6.06 -10.05
CA GLU A 99 -15.80 -4.60 -10.02
C GLU A 99 -14.57 -3.98 -9.36
N CYS A 100 -14.06 -2.86 -9.94
CA CYS A 100 -13.06 -2.02 -9.29
C CYS A 100 -13.59 -0.61 -9.12
N ILE A 101 -13.61 -0.10 -7.88
CA ILE A 101 -14.05 1.25 -7.54
C ILE A 101 -12.92 1.99 -6.82
N GLY A 102 -12.57 3.18 -7.33
CA GLY A 102 -11.52 4.03 -6.80
C GLY A 102 -10.17 3.82 -7.48
N LYS A 103 -9.07 3.76 -6.70
CA LYS A 103 -7.71 3.75 -7.26
C LYS A 103 -7.30 2.40 -7.83
N MET A 104 -6.95 2.38 -9.10
CA MET A 104 -6.36 1.21 -9.76
C MET A 104 -4.90 1.45 -10.15
N HIS A 105 -4.57 2.62 -10.68
CA HIS A 105 -3.24 3.10 -11.02
C HIS A 105 -2.51 2.21 -12.04
N VAL A 106 -3.16 1.94 -13.14
CA VAL A 106 -2.67 1.10 -14.24
C VAL A 106 -2.43 1.93 -15.50
N TYR A 107 -1.60 1.42 -16.40
CA TYR A 107 -1.40 2.05 -17.71
C TYR A 107 -1.61 1.02 -18.85
N PRO A 108 -2.27 1.39 -19.96
CA PRO A 108 -3.00 2.66 -20.15
C PRO A 108 -4.15 2.80 -19.15
N SER A 109 -4.50 4.05 -18.84
CA SER A 109 -5.61 4.38 -17.94
C SER A 109 -6.88 3.62 -18.37
N ARG A 110 -7.68 3.15 -17.38
CA ARG A 110 -8.89 2.33 -17.59
C ARG A 110 -8.66 0.91 -18.15
N LYS A 111 -7.41 0.43 -18.28
CA LYS A 111 -7.16 -0.99 -18.58
C LYS A 111 -7.77 -1.85 -17.49
N ARG A 112 -8.72 -2.71 -17.84
CA ARG A 112 -9.57 -3.43 -16.85
C ARG A 112 -8.84 -4.47 -16.02
N MET A 113 -7.73 -4.99 -16.47
CA MET A 113 -6.93 -6.00 -15.75
C MET A 113 -7.71 -7.26 -15.35
N GLY A 114 -8.79 -7.58 -16.06
CA GLY A 114 -9.68 -8.70 -15.77
C GLY A 114 -10.99 -8.32 -15.09
N PHE A 115 -11.18 -7.11 -14.62
CA PHE A 115 -12.47 -6.62 -14.13
C PHE A 115 -13.51 -6.52 -15.26
N ASP A 116 -14.76 -6.83 -14.95
CA ASP A 116 -15.88 -6.61 -15.88
C ASP A 116 -16.15 -5.11 -16.02
N HIS A 117 -16.10 -4.38 -14.92
CA HIS A 117 -16.34 -2.93 -14.89
C HIS A 117 -15.37 -2.21 -13.94
N VAL A 118 -15.09 -0.94 -14.23
CA VAL A 118 -14.21 -0.09 -13.42
C VAL A 118 -14.77 1.33 -13.30
N VAL A 119 -14.80 1.87 -12.10
CA VAL A 119 -15.20 3.23 -11.74
C VAL A 119 -14.01 3.88 -11.04
N LEU A 120 -13.28 4.76 -11.73
CA LEU A 120 -11.92 5.10 -11.37
C LEU A 120 -11.74 6.49 -10.78
N HIS A 121 -10.87 6.53 -9.78
CA HIS A 121 -10.24 7.72 -9.25
C HIS A 121 -8.84 7.39 -8.76
N ASP A 122 -7.84 7.66 -9.59
CA ASP A 122 -6.44 7.33 -9.30
C ASP A 122 -5.73 8.42 -8.46
N GLY A 123 -6.48 9.42 -7.99
CA GLY A 123 -5.95 10.60 -7.34
C GLY A 123 -5.49 11.65 -8.35
N TYR A 124 -4.79 12.66 -7.87
CA TYR A 124 -4.24 13.71 -8.72
C TYR A 124 -2.91 13.25 -9.33
N LEU A 125 -2.95 12.72 -10.55
CA LEU A 125 -1.77 12.28 -11.28
C LEU A 125 -1.34 13.36 -12.29
N HIS A 126 -0.17 13.94 -12.08
CA HIS A 126 0.37 14.98 -12.97
C HIS A 126 0.50 14.53 -14.43
N VAL A 127 0.87 13.26 -14.63
CA VAL A 127 1.09 12.69 -15.96
C VAL A 127 -0.20 12.65 -16.79
N ASP A 128 -1.34 12.40 -16.15
CA ASP A 128 -2.64 12.31 -16.81
C ASP A 128 -3.23 13.69 -17.18
N ARG A 129 -2.66 14.77 -16.66
CA ARG A 129 -3.12 16.15 -16.92
C ARG A 129 -2.42 16.85 -18.10
N LYS A 130 -1.53 16.16 -18.79
CA LYS A 130 -0.84 16.72 -19.95
C LYS A 130 -1.76 16.77 -21.16
N TYR A 131 -1.89 17.94 -21.80
CA TYR A 131 -2.76 18.18 -22.94
C TYR A 131 -2.31 17.50 -24.25
N ASP A 132 -1.06 17.05 -24.34
CA ASP A 132 -0.51 16.34 -25.50
C ASP A 132 -0.82 14.84 -25.52
N LYS A 133 -1.56 14.35 -24.54
CA LYS A 133 -1.98 12.96 -24.44
C LYS A 133 -3.08 12.62 -25.43
N ALA A 134 -3.06 11.40 -25.95
CA ALA A 134 -4.15 10.86 -26.74
C ALA A 134 -5.45 10.82 -25.92
N TYR A 135 -6.58 10.98 -26.62
CA TYR A 135 -7.91 10.86 -26.00
C TYR A 135 -8.05 9.54 -25.24
N GLY A 136 -8.58 9.60 -24.03
CA GLY A 136 -8.66 8.45 -23.12
C GLY A 136 -7.41 8.23 -22.24
N GLN A 137 -6.36 9.01 -22.46
CA GLN A 137 -5.15 9.02 -21.63
C GLN A 137 -4.98 10.32 -20.86
N ASN A 138 -5.91 11.27 -21.02
CA ASN A 138 -5.95 12.49 -20.22
C ASN A 138 -6.76 12.28 -18.94
N PHE A 139 -6.54 13.16 -17.97
CA PHE A 139 -7.14 13.07 -16.66
C PHE A 139 -8.68 13.06 -16.69
N GLU A 140 -9.29 13.87 -17.54
CA GLU A 140 -10.75 13.97 -17.67
C GLU A 140 -11.39 12.66 -18.14
N ALA A 141 -10.73 11.94 -19.05
CA ALA A 141 -11.22 10.66 -19.54
C ALA A 141 -10.87 9.48 -18.59
N SER A 142 -9.92 9.65 -17.68
CA SER A 142 -9.45 8.59 -16.77
C SER A 142 -10.09 8.64 -15.38
N SER A 143 -10.77 9.76 -14.99
CA SER A 143 -11.32 9.97 -13.65
C SER A 143 -12.85 10.09 -13.66
N ASP A 144 -13.56 9.05 -13.23
CA ASP A 144 -15.02 9.09 -13.05
C ASP A 144 -15.42 10.01 -11.87
N TYR A 145 -14.51 10.19 -10.91
CA TYR A 145 -14.73 11.11 -9.80
C TYR A 145 -14.74 12.58 -10.25
N LEU A 146 -13.86 13.00 -11.15
CA LEU A 146 -13.90 14.36 -11.69
C LEU A 146 -15.21 14.61 -12.43
N GLU A 147 -15.68 13.66 -13.23
CA GLU A 147 -16.97 13.72 -13.90
C GLU A 147 -18.14 13.86 -12.91
N PHE A 148 -18.08 13.11 -11.81
CA PHE A 148 -19.05 13.24 -10.72
C PHE A 148 -19.04 14.66 -10.14
N LEU A 149 -17.86 15.22 -9.81
CA LEU A 149 -17.78 16.58 -9.27
C LEU A 149 -18.33 17.63 -10.25
N LYS A 150 -17.96 17.53 -11.52
CA LYS A 150 -18.46 18.47 -12.57
C LYS A 150 -19.99 18.40 -12.72
N LYS A 151 -20.54 17.21 -12.62
CA LYS A 151 -22.01 17.01 -12.66
C LYS A 151 -22.73 17.63 -11.46
N GLU A 152 -22.17 17.48 -10.26
CA GLU A 152 -22.80 17.94 -9.02
C GLU A 152 -22.57 19.43 -8.73
N LEU A 153 -21.40 19.96 -9.09
CA LEU A 153 -20.93 21.30 -8.67
C LEU A 153 -20.72 22.28 -9.82
N GLY A 154 -20.73 21.80 -11.06
CA GLY A 154 -20.50 22.62 -12.27
C GLY A 154 -19.16 22.33 -12.96
N HIS A 155 -19.08 22.70 -14.23
CA HIS A 155 -17.94 22.32 -15.09
C HIS A 155 -16.61 22.99 -14.73
N ASP A 156 -16.63 24.07 -13.98
CA ASP A 156 -15.43 24.84 -13.62
C ASP A 156 -14.68 24.22 -12.41
N ILE A 157 -15.29 23.24 -11.70
CA ILE A 157 -14.67 22.59 -10.55
C ILE A 157 -13.48 21.70 -10.96
N ASP A 158 -12.39 21.75 -10.21
CA ASP A 158 -11.28 20.84 -10.36
C ASP A 158 -10.79 20.38 -8.97
N MET A 159 -10.16 19.23 -8.90
CA MET A 159 -9.59 18.64 -7.68
C MET A 159 -8.36 19.42 -7.16
N ILE A 160 -7.77 20.27 -8.00
CA ILE A 160 -6.60 21.08 -7.64
C ILE A 160 -6.96 22.47 -7.10
N ASP A 161 -8.24 22.79 -6.98
CA ASP A 161 -8.71 24.12 -6.56
C ASP A 161 -8.23 24.52 -5.15
N ASP A 162 -7.92 23.53 -4.30
CA ASP A 162 -7.33 23.76 -2.99
C ASP A 162 -5.81 24.12 -3.05
N GLY A 163 -5.17 23.94 -4.21
CA GLY A 163 -3.75 24.25 -4.42
C GLY A 163 -2.77 23.30 -3.75
N VAL A 164 -3.23 22.18 -3.15
CA VAL A 164 -2.37 21.18 -2.49
C VAL A 164 -2.02 20.07 -3.48
N ASN A 165 -0.74 19.77 -3.60
CA ASN A 165 -0.26 18.78 -4.55
C ASN A 165 -0.27 17.36 -3.96
N CYS A 166 -0.44 16.34 -4.82
CA CYS A 166 -0.45 14.93 -4.44
C CYS A 166 0.87 14.40 -3.85
N ASN A 167 1.93 15.19 -3.83
CA ASN A 167 3.23 14.86 -3.25
C ASN A 167 3.70 15.89 -2.21
N SER A 168 2.79 16.73 -1.71
CA SER A 168 3.11 17.71 -0.67
C SER A 168 2.89 17.13 0.73
N TRP A 169 3.69 17.56 1.70
CA TRP A 169 3.43 17.38 3.12
C TRP A 169 2.58 18.52 3.70
N ASP A 170 2.28 19.56 2.91
CA ASP A 170 1.42 20.68 3.33
C ASP A 170 -0.04 20.25 3.46
N VAL A 171 -0.79 21.03 4.22
CA VAL A 171 -2.14 20.66 4.66
C VAL A 171 -3.13 21.77 4.35
N ARG A 172 -4.24 21.38 3.76
CA ARG A 172 -5.42 22.22 3.62
C ARG A 172 -6.68 21.39 3.85
N PRO A 173 -7.44 21.61 4.93
CA PRO A 173 -8.67 20.88 5.15
C PRO A 173 -9.64 21.01 3.97
N TRP A 174 -10.40 19.95 3.72
CA TRP A 174 -11.37 19.87 2.63
C TRP A 174 -12.42 20.99 2.73
N GLU A 175 -12.59 21.79 1.67
CA GLU A 175 -13.45 22.99 1.67
C GLU A 175 -14.88 22.73 1.16
N LEU A 176 -15.09 21.67 0.39
CA LEU A 176 -16.41 21.31 -0.10
C LEU A 176 -17.18 20.51 0.96
N PRO A 177 -18.52 20.38 0.84
CA PRO A 177 -19.27 19.44 1.67
C PRO A 177 -18.65 18.04 1.64
N GLU A 178 -18.55 17.40 2.82
CA GLU A 178 -17.86 16.10 3.00
C GLU A 178 -18.33 15.01 2.01
N LYS A 179 -19.63 15.01 1.65
CA LYS A 179 -20.18 14.05 0.68
C LYS A 179 -19.47 14.06 -0.69
N TYR A 180 -18.78 15.13 -1.03
CA TYR A 180 -17.97 15.26 -2.25
C TYR A 180 -16.53 14.83 -2.07
N HIS A 181 -16.09 14.51 -0.86
CA HIS A 181 -14.74 14.02 -0.64
C HIS A 181 -14.54 12.67 -1.35
N PRO A 182 -13.37 12.40 -1.97
CA PRO A 182 -13.16 11.16 -2.73
C PRO A 182 -13.36 9.89 -1.89
N THR A 183 -13.05 9.91 -0.60
CA THR A 183 -13.33 8.79 0.32
C THR A 183 -14.84 8.49 0.41
N ASN A 184 -15.68 9.52 0.54
CA ASN A 184 -17.15 9.35 0.55
C ASN A 184 -17.65 8.83 -0.81
N TRP A 185 -17.08 9.33 -1.90
CA TRP A 185 -17.46 8.95 -3.25
C TRP A 185 -17.17 7.46 -3.50
N VAL A 186 -15.98 6.96 -3.16
CA VAL A 186 -15.64 5.53 -3.30
C VAL A 186 -16.65 4.65 -2.56
N VAL A 187 -17.01 5.02 -1.33
CA VAL A 187 -18.02 4.27 -0.56
C VAL A 187 -19.39 4.36 -1.21
N SER A 188 -19.79 5.53 -1.68
CA SER A 188 -21.09 5.73 -2.33
C SER A 188 -21.23 4.90 -3.60
N GLU A 189 -20.19 4.89 -4.46
CA GLU A 189 -20.18 4.06 -5.66
C GLU A 189 -20.16 2.56 -5.33
N SER A 190 -19.44 2.16 -4.27
CA SER A 190 -19.44 0.77 -3.80
C SER A 190 -20.82 0.32 -3.30
N ILE A 191 -21.55 1.18 -2.58
CA ILE A 191 -22.95 0.91 -2.18
C ILE A 191 -23.86 0.86 -3.42
N GLN A 192 -23.65 1.72 -4.43
CA GLN A 192 -24.41 1.65 -5.68
C GLN A 192 -24.14 0.34 -6.45
N PHE A 193 -22.91 -0.15 -6.45
CA PHE A 193 -22.60 -1.47 -7.00
C PHE A 193 -23.37 -2.56 -6.27
N LEU A 194 -23.39 -2.60 -4.93
CA LEU A 194 -24.18 -3.58 -4.16
C LEU A 194 -25.65 -3.57 -4.53
N LYS A 195 -26.23 -2.39 -4.84
CA LYS A 195 -27.64 -2.24 -5.26
C LYS A 195 -27.92 -2.76 -6.67
N ARG A 196 -26.93 -2.64 -7.58
CA ARG A 196 -27.13 -2.87 -9.03
C ARG A 196 -26.54 -4.20 -9.50
N ARG A 197 -25.76 -4.88 -8.66
CA ARG A 197 -25.15 -6.16 -9.00
C ARG A 197 -26.18 -7.19 -9.40
N ASP A 198 -25.78 -8.20 -10.16
CA ASP A 198 -26.57 -9.41 -10.35
C ASP A 198 -26.59 -10.23 -9.03
N PRO A 199 -27.75 -10.40 -8.38
CA PRO A 199 -27.84 -11.14 -7.13
C PRO A 199 -27.69 -12.65 -7.29
N SER A 200 -27.72 -13.17 -8.51
CA SER A 200 -27.64 -14.61 -8.80
C SER A 200 -26.23 -15.16 -8.83
N VAL A 201 -25.22 -14.29 -8.89
CA VAL A 201 -23.80 -14.66 -8.90
C VAL A 201 -23.02 -13.99 -7.78
N PRO A 202 -21.95 -14.62 -7.26
CA PRO A 202 -21.07 -13.97 -6.29
C PRO A 202 -20.28 -12.82 -6.95
N PHE A 203 -19.78 -11.89 -6.15
CA PHE A 203 -18.95 -10.79 -6.66
C PHE A 203 -17.57 -10.75 -6.06
N PHE A 204 -16.61 -10.21 -6.84
CA PHE A 204 -15.31 -9.73 -6.40
C PHE A 204 -15.27 -8.21 -6.56
N LEU A 205 -15.22 -7.48 -5.45
CA LEU A 205 -15.15 -6.02 -5.42
C LEU A 205 -13.78 -5.58 -4.92
N LYS A 206 -13.02 -4.85 -5.75
CA LYS A 206 -11.87 -4.07 -5.29
C LYS A 206 -12.36 -2.65 -4.97
N MET A 207 -12.50 -2.34 -3.70
CA MET A 207 -12.81 -1.02 -3.17
C MET A 207 -11.51 -0.36 -2.72
N SER A 208 -11.05 0.66 -3.45
CA SER A 208 -9.70 1.19 -3.32
C SER A 208 -9.68 2.69 -3.14
N PHE A 209 -9.33 3.13 -1.94
CA PHE A 209 -9.17 4.54 -1.62
C PHE A 209 -7.84 5.10 -2.13
N GLU A 210 -7.82 6.36 -2.54
CA GLU A 210 -6.58 7.09 -2.77
C GLU A 210 -5.97 7.64 -1.47
N LYS A 211 -6.79 7.78 -0.43
CA LYS A 211 -6.39 8.27 0.89
C LYS A 211 -5.85 7.11 1.76
N PRO A 212 -5.00 7.46 2.78
CA PRO A 212 -4.55 8.77 3.23
C PRO A 212 -3.38 9.39 2.43
N HIS A 213 -3.09 8.96 1.20
CA HIS A 213 -2.11 9.60 0.31
C HIS A 213 -2.42 11.09 0.15
N ALA A 214 -1.38 11.93 0.05
CA ALA A 214 -1.54 13.36 -0.26
C ALA A 214 -2.36 13.58 -1.56
N PRO A 215 -3.05 14.71 -1.71
CA PRO A 215 -3.05 15.90 -0.84
C PRO A 215 -3.63 15.62 0.55
N LEU A 216 -3.04 16.25 1.57
CA LEU A 216 -3.47 16.09 2.95
C LEU A 216 -4.65 17.05 3.22
N ASN A 217 -5.83 16.65 2.81
CA ASN A 217 -7.05 17.45 2.82
C ASN A 217 -8.24 16.75 3.50
N PRO A 218 -8.10 16.34 4.77
CA PRO A 218 -9.21 15.72 5.51
C PRO A 218 -10.39 16.68 5.65
N PRO A 219 -11.62 16.18 5.77
CA PRO A 219 -12.74 17.00 6.20
C PRO A 219 -12.44 17.67 7.53
N LYS A 220 -12.89 18.93 7.70
CA LYS A 220 -12.52 19.78 8.84
C LYS A 220 -12.77 19.12 10.20
N TYR A 221 -13.87 18.39 10.37
CA TYR A 221 -14.17 17.67 11.62
C TYR A 221 -13.04 16.71 12.02
N PHE A 222 -12.55 15.91 11.09
CA PHE A 222 -11.48 14.95 11.37
C PHE A 222 -10.12 15.62 11.56
N TYR A 223 -9.87 16.74 10.88
CA TYR A 223 -8.67 17.54 11.09
C TYR A 223 -8.62 18.16 12.49
N ASP A 224 -9.69 18.83 12.89
CA ASP A 224 -9.78 19.49 14.20
C ASP A 224 -9.64 18.48 15.35
N LEU A 225 -10.22 17.29 15.23
CA LEU A 225 -10.10 16.21 16.20
C LEU A 225 -8.64 15.93 16.60
N TYR A 226 -7.73 15.96 15.63
CA TYR A 226 -6.32 15.68 15.86
C TYR A 226 -5.51 16.93 16.18
N MET A 227 -5.90 18.09 15.67
CA MET A 227 -5.26 19.36 16.09
C MET A 227 -5.42 19.62 17.59
N ASP A 228 -6.56 19.21 18.17
CA ASP A 228 -6.83 19.31 19.60
C ASP A 228 -6.14 18.21 20.43
N ALA A 229 -5.99 17.00 19.88
CA ALA A 229 -5.47 15.83 20.59
C ALA A 229 -3.95 15.69 20.54
N LEU A 230 -3.31 16.09 19.43
CA LEU A 230 -1.86 15.93 19.28
C LEU A 230 -1.07 16.94 20.10
N PRO A 231 0.07 16.54 20.70
CA PRO A 231 0.97 17.48 21.39
C PRO A 231 1.54 18.51 20.40
N ASP A 232 2.01 19.64 20.92
CA ASP A 232 2.63 20.68 20.08
C ASP A 232 3.96 20.24 19.50
N GLU A 233 4.67 19.34 20.17
CA GLU A 233 5.85 18.67 19.67
C GLU A 233 5.62 17.16 19.73
N THR A 234 5.79 16.48 18.61
CA THR A 234 5.73 15.02 18.52
C THR A 234 7.14 14.48 18.36
N ASP A 235 7.53 13.57 19.23
CA ASP A 235 8.80 12.87 19.12
C ASP A 235 8.74 11.92 17.90
N LEU A 236 9.55 12.23 16.90
CA LEU A 236 9.77 11.35 15.75
C LEU A 236 10.94 10.41 16.06
N HIS A 237 10.87 9.20 15.52
CA HIS A 237 11.97 8.27 15.57
C HIS A 237 13.05 8.71 14.58
N ILE A 238 14.18 9.18 15.10
CA ILE A 238 15.31 9.62 14.28
C ILE A 238 16.51 8.74 14.59
N GLY A 239 16.94 7.95 13.61
CA GLY A 239 18.08 7.06 13.76
C GLY A 239 19.39 7.82 13.99
N ASN A 240 20.27 7.25 14.81
CA ASN A 240 21.61 7.80 15.08
C ASN A 240 22.55 7.81 13.85
N TRP A 241 22.14 7.15 12.79
CA TRP A 241 22.82 7.06 11.50
C TRP A 241 22.40 8.19 10.53
N GLU A 242 21.35 8.94 10.90
CA GLU A 242 20.83 10.00 10.04
C GLU A 242 21.65 11.29 10.17
N ARG A 243 22.05 11.84 9.03
CA ARG A 243 22.80 13.08 8.94
C ARG A 243 22.03 14.09 8.10
N LEU A 244 21.24 14.90 8.76
CA LEU A 244 20.46 15.93 8.10
C LEU A 244 21.12 17.30 8.28
N GLU A 245 21.27 18.05 7.18
CA GLU A 245 21.46 19.50 7.25
C GLU A 245 20.15 20.14 7.73
N GLU A 246 20.21 21.02 8.70
CA GLU A 246 19.06 21.77 9.23
C GLU A 246 18.52 22.79 8.21
N LYS A 247 17.81 22.32 7.20
CA LYS A 247 17.02 23.14 6.27
C LYS A 247 15.55 22.79 6.41
N ILE A 248 14.70 23.81 6.41
CA ILE A 248 13.27 23.58 6.21
C ILE A 248 13.10 23.09 4.79
N PRO A 249 12.50 21.89 4.58
CA PRO A 249 12.30 21.36 3.25
C PRO A 249 11.30 22.20 2.46
N ASP A 250 11.43 22.23 1.14
CA ASP A 250 10.35 22.68 0.28
C ASP A 250 9.14 21.72 0.39
N LEU A 251 7.99 22.15 -0.11
CA LEU A 251 6.72 21.41 0.03
C LEU A 251 6.73 20.01 -0.59
N TYR A 252 7.64 19.76 -1.52
CA TYR A 252 7.75 18.50 -2.26
C TYR A 252 8.97 17.69 -1.87
N ALA A 253 9.77 18.18 -0.91
CA ALA A 253 10.97 17.49 -0.48
C ALA A 253 10.65 16.09 0.04
N HIS A 254 11.52 15.14 -0.29
CA HIS A 254 11.46 13.79 0.24
C HIS A 254 12.12 13.70 1.63
N ARG A 255 12.90 14.70 2.02
CA ARG A 255 13.72 14.71 3.22
C ARG A 255 13.83 16.11 3.79
N GLY A 256 13.77 16.23 5.10
CA GLY A 256 13.98 17.47 5.83
C GLY A 256 13.33 17.47 7.20
N LYS A 257 13.64 18.49 7.99
CA LYS A 257 13.06 18.71 9.32
C LYS A 257 11.99 19.78 9.24
N LEU A 258 10.77 19.44 9.59
CA LEU A 258 9.67 20.40 9.71
C LEU A 258 9.76 21.17 11.02
N LYS A 259 9.20 22.37 11.04
CA LYS A 259 8.88 23.07 12.29
C LYS A 259 7.80 22.29 13.05
N PRO A 260 7.78 22.32 14.40
CA PRO A 260 6.82 21.56 15.20
C PRO A 260 5.37 21.77 14.79
N ASP A 261 4.96 23.02 14.54
CA ASP A 261 3.61 23.36 14.13
C ASP A 261 3.24 22.80 12.73
N ALA A 262 4.18 22.77 11.80
CA ALA A 262 3.97 22.16 10.48
C ALA A 262 3.89 20.63 10.56
N GLN A 263 4.73 20.03 11.39
CA GLN A 263 4.69 18.60 11.68
C GLN A 263 3.36 18.21 12.33
N LYS A 264 2.91 18.94 13.36
CA LYS A 264 1.63 18.72 14.01
C LYS A 264 0.47 18.78 13.00
N ARG A 265 0.44 19.80 12.13
CA ARG A 265 -0.58 19.91 11.07
C ARG A 265 -0.55 18.72 10.10
N MET A 266 0.64 18.31 9.66
CA MET A 266 0.81 17.16 8.76
C MET A 266 0.27 15.87 9.40
N LEU A 267 0.64 15.59 10.64
CA LEU A 267 0.17 14.43 11.38
C LEU A 267 -1.34 14.49 11.62
N ALA A 268 -1.87 15.64 12.03
CA ALA A 268 -3.30 15.83 12.24
C ALA A 268 -4.10 15.58 10.97
N ALA A 269 -3.62 16.04 9.83
CA ALA A 269 -4.28 15.81 8.56
C ALA A 269 -4.21 14.34 8.13
N TYR A 270 -3.07 13.70 8.27
CA TYR A 270 -2.91 12.28 7.92
C TYR A 270 -3.83 11.39 8.77
N TYR A 271 -3.80 11.53 10.11
CA TYR A 271 -4.67 10.75 10.99
C TYR A 271 -6.15 11.13 10.82
N GLY A 272 -6.44 12.39 10.50
CA GLY A 272 -7.77 12.81 10.12
C GLY A 272 -8.30 12.08 8.88
N LEU A 273 -7.47 11.89 7.86
CA LEU A 273 -7.82 11.07 6.69
C LEU A 273 -8.01 9.60 7.04
N VAL A 274 -7.19 9.05 7.93
CA VAL A 274 -7.31 7.65 8.41
C VAL A 274 -8.64 7.44 9.13
N SER A 275 -8.99 8.31 10.08
CA SER A 275 -10.27 8.23 10.80
C SER A 275 -11.48 8.48 9.90
N HIS A 276 -11.34 9.33 8.89
CA HIS A 276 -12.39 9.54 7.89
C HIS A 276 -12.62 8.26 7.06
N ILE A 277 -11.57 7.55 6.66
CA ILE A 277 -11.68 6.25 5.99
C ILE A 277 -12.40 5.25 6.89
N ASP A 278 -11.99 5.14 8.15
CA ASP A 278 -12.63 4.26 9.15
C ASP A 278 -14.14 4.52 9.26
N ASN A 279 -14.52 5.80 9.37
CA ASN A 279 -15.92 6.22 9.42
C ASN A 279 -16.69 5.82 8.16
N GLN A 280 -16.10 6.00 6.98
CA GLN A 280 -16.76 5.65 5.72
C GLN A 280 -16.81 4.13 5.49
N ILE A 281 -15.85 3.36 5.99
CA ILE A 281 -15.92 1.89 6.01
C ILE A 281 -17.09 1.42 6.90
N SER A 282 -17.31 2.05 8.06
CA SER A 282 -18.48 1.77 8.91
C SER A 282 -19.80 1.91 8.13
N ARG A 283 -19.93 3.00 7.35
CA ARG A 283 -21.10 3.21 6.48
C ARG A 283 -21.25 2.10 5.43
N PHE A 284 -20.14 1.63 4.86
CA PHE A 284 -20.15 0.53 3.89
C PHE A 284 -20.57 -0.80 4.54
N LEU A 285 -20.05 -1.11 5.72
CA LEU A 285 -20.41 -2.33 6.46
C LEU A 285 -21.90 -2.34 6.83
N THR A 286 -22.44 -1.20 7.26
CA THR A 286 -23.88 -1.06 7.51
C THR A 286 -24.69 -1.39 6.25
N ALA A 287 -24.30 -0.88 5.08
CA ALA A 287 -24.99 -1.20 3.84
C ALA A 287 -24.85 -2.68 3.45
N LEU A 288 -23.67 -3.28 3.70
CA LEU A 288 -23.47 -4.70 3.44
C LEU A 288 -24.39 -5.58 4.29
N GLU A 289 -24.61 -5.22 5.56
CA GLU A 289 -25.53 -5.86 6.48
C GLU A 289 -26.99 -5.65 6.06
N GLU A 290 -27.40 -4.42 5.68
CA GLU A 290 -28.73 -4.10 5.18
C GLU A 290 -29.12 -4.89 3.91
N PHE A 291 -28.14 -5.32 3.13
CA PHE A 291 -28.34 -6.17 1.95
C PHE A 291 -28.22 -7.68 2.25
N ASP A 292 -28.10 -8.10 3.51
CA ASP A 292 -27.88 -9.49 3.94
C ASP A 292 -26.66 -10.15 3.27
N LEU A 293 -25.60 -9.38 3.02
CA LEU A 293 -24.39 -9.85 2.33
C LEU A 293 -23.23 -10.14 3.29
N ASP A 294 -23.25 -9.60 4.50
CA ASP A 294 -22.19 -9.68 5.49
C ASP A 294 -21.79 -11.14 5.80
N LYS A 295 -22.77 -12.02 6.02
CA LYS A 295 -22.53 -13.43 6.40
C LYS A 295 -21.97 -14.31 5.29
N ASN A 296 -22.00 -13.85 4.04
CA ASN A 296 -21.43 -14.59 2.90
C ASN A 296 -20.35 -13.77 2.19
N THR A 297 -19.60 -12.96 2.93
CA THR A 297 -18.54 -12.10 2.37
C THR A 297 -17.26 -12.21 3.16
N ILE A 298 -16.15 -12.40 2.46
CA ILE A 298 -14.78 -12.30 2.99
C ILE A 298 -14.24 -10.93 2.58
N ILE A 299 -13.73 -10.15 3.54
CA ILE A 299 -13.13 -8.84 3.30
C ILE A 299 -11.65 -8.90 3.66
N TRP A 300 -10.77 -8.58 2.72
CA TRP A 300 -9.34 -8.36 3.00
C TRP A 300 -9.03 -6.88 2.98
N PHE A 301 -8.60 -6.34 4.12
CA PHE A 301 -8.10 -4.97 4.25
C PHE A 301 -6.59 -4.93 4.10
N VAL A 302 -6.07 -3.96 3.32
CA VAL A 302 -4.63 -3.79 3.12
C VAL A 302 -4.27 -2.39 2.62
N SER A 303 -3.08 -1.90 2.96
CA SER A 303 -2.44 -0.77 2.27
C SER A 303 -1.42 -1.24 1.24
N ASP A 304 -1.21 -0.47 0.16
CA ASP A 304 -0.16 -0.77 -0.83
C ASP A 304 1.25 -0.47 -0.32
N HIS A 305 1.43 0.55 0.49
CA HIS A 305 2.65 0.90 1.23
C HIS A 305 2.29 1.86 2.37
N GLY A 306 3.26 2.21 3.20
CA GLY A 306 3.11 3.19 4.25
C GLY A 306 3.61 4.58 3.87
N ASP A 307 3.89 5.40 4.89
CA ASP A 307 4.46 6.75 4.83
C ASP A 307 5.48 6.96 5.95
N GLN A 308 6.56 7.66 5.68
CA GLN A 308 7.55 8.01 6.71
C GLN A 308 7.07 9.11 7.66
N LEU A 309 6.20 10.00 7.23
CA LEU A 309 5.61 11.08 8.04
C LEU A 309 6.61 11.89 8.88
N GLY A 310 7.84 12.05 8.38
CA GLY A 310 8.93 12.73 9.08
C GLY A 310 9.86 11.83 9.87
N GLU A 311 9.54 10.54 10.08
CA GLU A 311 10.46 9.57 10.67
C GLU A 311 11.77 9.55 9.89
N HIS A 312 12.91 9.52 10.60
CA HIS A 312 14.24 9.64 10.01
C HIS A 312 14.40 10.87 9.10
N TYR A 313 13.63 11.94 9.35
CA TYR A 313 13.53 13.14 8.49
C TYR A 313 13.10 12.83 7.05
N LEU A 314 12.36 11.74 6.82
CA LEU A 314 11.88 11.31 5.52
C LEU A 314 10.36 11.49 5.40
N PHE A 315 9.90 11.78 4.20
CA PHE A 315 8.48 11.92 3.88
C PHE A 315 8.07 10.94 2.80
N ARG A 316 6.83 10.49 2.88
CA ARG A 316 6.21 9.59 1.90
C ARG A 316 6.83 8.19 1.93
N LYS A 317 7.04 7.60 0.79
CA LYS A 317 7.40 6.20 0.53
C LYS A 317 8.71 6.08 -0.24
N ALA A 318 8.99 4.88 -0.74
CA ALA A 318 10.18 4.53 -1.52
C ALA A 318 11.45 4.36 -0.67
N TYR A 319 11.30 4.07 0.61
CA TYR A 319 12.40 3.80 1.54
C TYR A 319 12.25 2.40 2.15
N PRO A 320 13.35 1.76 2.58
CA PRO A 320 13.32 0.41 3.15
C PRO A 320 12.88 0.36 4.63
N TYR A 321 12.51 1.50 5.22
CA TYR A 321 12.19 1.60 6.65
C TYR A 321 10.74 1.25 6.94
N GLN A 322 10.46 0.86 8.20
CA GLN A 322 9.16 0.34 8.63
C GLN A 322 7.99 1.25 8.28
N GLY A 323 8.12 2.56 8.47
CA GLY A 323 7.07 3.52 8.12
C GLY A 323 6.61 3.41 6.66
N SER A 324 7.51 3.05 5.74
CA SER A 324 7.24 2.91 4.32
C SER A 324 6.82 1.50 3.90
N ILE A 325 7.46 0.44 4.45
CA ILE A 325 7.28 -0.94 3.96
C ILE A 325 6.26 -1.76 4.74
N LYS A 326 6.07 -1.49 6.05
CA LYS A 326 5.12 -2.23 6.88
C LYS A 326 3.72 -1.67 6.69
N VAL A 327 2.76 -2.55 6.40
CA VAL A 327 1.39 -2.16 6.06
C VAL A 327 0.38 -2.84 6.96
N PRO A 328 -0.76 -2.20 7.27
CA PRO A 328 -1.86 -2.89 7.93
C PRO A 328 -2.43 -3.93 6.97
N SER A 329 -2.67 -5.14 7.48
CA SER A 329 -3.30 -6.20 6.69
C SER A 329 -4.06 -7.16 7.60
N PHE A 330 -5.33 -7.40 7.29
CA PHE A 330 -6.16 -8.36 8.00
C PHE A 330 -7.31 -8.88 7.11
N ILE A 331 -7.85 -10.03 7.47
CA ILE A 331 -9.06 -10.58 6.86
C ILE A 331 -10.21 -10.48 7.87
N TYR A 332 -11.31 -9.85 7.48
CA TYR A 332 -12.56 -9.83 8.24
C TYR A 332 -13.56 -10.82 7.62
N ASP A 333 -14.00 -11.77 8.42
CA ASP A 333 -14.89 -12.87 8.03
C ASP A 333 -16.08 -12.94 9.00
N PRO A 334 -17.06 -12.02 8.89
CA PRO A 334 -18.18 -11.96 9.83
C PRO A 334 -19.08 -13.19 9.79
N GLY A 335 -19.13 -13.87 8.65
CA GLY A 335 -19.87 -15.12 8.48
C GLY A 335 -19.16 -16.37 8.95
N ASN A 336 -17.93 -16.26 9.44
CA ASN A 336 -17.06 -17.39 9.81
C ASN A 336 -16.93 -18.46 8.70
N ILE A 337 -16.77 -17.99 7.47
CA ILE A 337 -16.68 -18.82 6.26
C ILE A 337 -15.39 -19.64 6.27
N ILE A 338 -14.29 -18.99 6.67
CA ILE A 338 -12.93 -19.57 6.77
C ILE A 338 -12.86 -20.53 7.95
N ALA A 339 -13.49 -20.19 9.08
CA ALA A 339 -13.57 -20.99 10.29
C ALA A 339 -12.22 -21.46 10.85
N ALA A 340 -11.16 -20.66 10.68
CA ALA A 340 -9.84 -20.95 11.20
C ALA A 340 -9.67 -20.49 12.65
N SER A 341 -8.70 -21.08 13.37
CA SER A 341 -8.51 -20.85 14.81
C SER A 341 -7.47 -19.79 15.15
N HIS A 342 -6.48 -19.57 14.29
CA HIS A 342 -5.38 -18.63 14.55
C HIS A 342 -5.75 -17.24 14.07
N LYS A 343 -6.08 -16.35 15.02
CA LYS A 343 -6.54 -14.98 14.70
C LYS A 343 -5.40 -13.97 14.51
N THR A 344 -4.22 -14.26 15.05
CA THR A 344 -3.02 -13.41 14.94
C THR A 344 -1.90 -14.19 14.30
N ILE A 345 -1.41 -13.69 13.17
CA ILE A 345 -0.36 -14.29 12.35
C ILE A 345 0.91 -13.46 12.49
N LYS A 346 1.98 -14.08 12.99
CA LYS A 346 3.29 -13.45 13.24
C LYS A 346 4.32 -13.71 12.14
N GLN A 347 3.97 -14.54 11.17
CA GLN A 347 4.83 -14.87 10.03
C GLN A 347 4.89 -13.71 9.04
N LEU A 348 6.02 -13.63 8.31
CA LEU A 348 6.23 -12.65 7.26
C LEU A 348 5.25 -12.86 6.10
N VAL A 349 4.40 -11.88 5.83
CA VAL A 349 3.43 -11.88 4.74
C VAL A 349 3.75 -10.72 3.79
N LYS A 350 3.58 -10.93 2.49
CA LYS A 350 3.82 -9.93 1.45
C LYS A 350 2.53 -9.65 0.67
N LEU A 351 2.47 -8.51 -0.02
CA LEU A 351 1.34 -8.17 -0.88
C LEU A 351 1.03 -9.24 -1.95
N GLN A 352 2.06 -9.90 -2.46
CA GLN A 352 1.93 -11.00 -3.44
C GLN A 352 1.12 -12.19 -2.91
N ASP A 353 1.08 -12.37 -1.60
CA ASP A 353 0.37 -13.50 -0.95
C ASP A 353 -1.15 -13.33 -1.01
N ILE A 354 -1.65 -12.12 -1.25
CA ILE A 354 -3.08 -11.82 -1.24
C ILE A 354 -3.80 -12.54 -2.37
N PHE A 355 -3.25 -12.53 -3.57
CA PHE A 355 -3.88 -13.19 -4.71
C PHE A 355 -4.07 -14.71 -4.48
N PRO A 356 -3.03 -15.53 -4.25
CA PRO A 356 -3.21 -16.95 -4.03
C PRO A 356 -4.06 -17.25 -2.79
N SER A 357 -4.02 -16.40 -1.77
CA SER A 357 -4.83 -16.56 -0.55
C SER A 357 -6.31 -16.35 -0.80
N LEU A 358 -6.72 -15.29 -1.50
CA LEU A 358 -8.12 -15.03 -1.79
C LEU A 358 -8.72 -16.12 -2.68
N VAL A 359 -7.96 -16.62 -3.64
CA VAL A 359 -8.38 -17.75 -4.49
C VAL A 359 -8.56 -19.02 -3.68
N ASP A 360 -7.58 -19.37 -2.83
CA ASP A 360 -7.64 -20.56 -1.99
C ASP A 360 -8.76 -20.48 -0.94
N LEU A 361 -8.95 -19.31 -0.30
CA LEU A 361 -9.97 -19.12 0.73
C LEU A 361 -11.40 -19.13 0.17
N ALA A 362 -11.61 -18.48 -0.99
CA ALA A 362 -12.95 -18.32 -1.58
C ALA A 362 -13.34 -19.48 -2.51
N LEU A 363 -12.39 -20.03 -3.27
CA LEU A 363 -12.64 -21.04 -4.30
C LEU A 363 -12.13 -22.44 -3.91
N GLY A 364 -11.20 -22.53 -2.96
CA GLY A 364 -10.52 -23.78 -2.63
C GLY A 364 -9.52 -24.24 -3.72
N GLU A 365 -9.06 -23.29 -4.55
CA GLU A 365 -8.21 -23.56 -5.70
C GLU A 365 -6.79 -23.02 -5.48
N HIS A 366 -5.85 -23.56 -6.25
CA HIS A 366 -4.46 -23.12 -6.25
C HIS A 366 -4.13 -22.38 -7.53
N VAL A 367 -3.30 -21.33 -7.42
CA VAL A 367 -2.75 -20.59 -8.56
C VAL A 367 -1.23 -20.58 -8.50
N GLU A 368 -0.59 -20.75 -9.64
CA GLU A 368 0.87 -20.76 -9.79
C GLU A 368 1.37 -19.30 -9.91
N VAL A 369 1.83 -18.75 -8.78
CA VAL A 369 2.40 -17.40 -8.67
C VAL A 369 3.53 -17.42 -7.64
N ASP A 370 4.31 -16.32 -7.53
CA ASP A 370 5.42 -16.23 -6.57
C ASP A 370 4.94 -16.07 -5.11
N GLY A 371 3.74 -15.54 -4.91
CA GLY A 371 3.08 -15.43 -3.61
C GLY A 371 2.65 -16.79 -3.06
N LYS A 372 2.42 -16.87 -1.74
CA LYS A 372 1.98 -18.10 -1.05
C LYS A 372 0.64 -17.87 -0.38
N SER A 373 -0.27 -18.85 -0.48
CA SER A 373 -1.54 -18.77 0.28
C SER A 373 -1.30 -18.77 1.78
N VAL A 374 -1.83 -17.75 2.47
CA VAL A 374 -1.76 -17.66 3.95
C VAL A 374 -2.71 -18.62 4.66
N LYS A 375 -3.55 -19.35 3.94
CA LYS A 375 -4.54 -20.27 4.51
C LYS A 375 -3.90 -21.25 5.50
N GLN A 376 -2.76 -21.83 5.15
CA GLN A 376 -2.04 -22.72 6.06
C GLN A 376 -1.71 -22.06 7.41
N LEU A 377 -1.36 -20.76 7.42
CA LEU A 377 -1.04 -20.02 8.65
C LEU A 377 -2.27 -19.84 9.53
N LEU A 378 -3.43 -19.58 8.93
CA LEU A 378 -4.71 -19.44 9.64
C LEU A 378 -5.11 -20.73 10.37
N PHE A 379 -4.67 -21.89 9.87
CA PHE A 379 -4.87 -23.20 10.48
C PHE A 379 -3.69 -23.68 11.34
N GLY A 380 -2.68 -22.82 11.58
CA GLY A 380 -1.55 -23.12 12.44
C GLY A 380 -0.45 -23.99 11.83
N HIS A 381 -0.41 -24.08 10.52
CA HIS A 381 0.62 -24.82 9.78
C HIS A 381 1.70 -23.87 9.28
N TYR A 382 2.82 -23.81 10.00
CA TYR A 382 3.92 -22.86 9.72
C TYR A 382 5.10 -23.50 8.97
N GLU A 383 5.12 -24.83 8.83
CA GLU A 383 6.19 -25.56 8.18
C GLU A 383 6.32 -25.17 6.70
N GLY A 384 7.55 -24.94 6.24
CA GLY A 384 7.83 -24.50 4.86
C GLY A 384 7.43 -23.07 4.53
N TRP A 385 6.97 -22.30 5.54
CA TRP A 385 6.74 -20.86 5.35
C TRP A 385 8.07 -20.11 5.25
N ARG A 386 8.04 -18.99 4.50
CA ARG A 386 9.25 -18.17 4.32
C ARG A 386 9.81 -17.66 5.63
N GLN A 387 11.15 -17.63 5.72
CA GLN A 387 11.88 -17.08 6.85
C GLN A 387 12.43 -15.68 6.56
N ASP A 388 12.47 -15.29 5.29
CA ASP A 388 12.91 -14.00 4.82
C ASP A 388 12.21 -13.62 3.51
N PHE A 389 12.38 -12.37 3.10
CA PHE A 389 12.07 -11.92 1.76
C PHE A 389 12.99 -10.76 1.34
N HIS A 390 13.14 -10.61 0.04
CA HIS A 390 13.80 -9.49 -0.59
C HIS A 390 12.80 -8.37 -0.90
N GLY A 391 13.20 -7.13 -0.60
CA GLY A 391 12.50 -5.94 -1.03
C GLY A 391 13.47 -4.91 -1.60
N GLU A 392 12.94 -3.98 -2.36
CA GLU A 392 13.73 -2.98 -3.07
C GLU A 392 12.94 -1.73 -3.43
N HIS A 393 13.62 -0.65 -3.73
CA HIS A 393 13.05 0.45 -4.50
C HIS A 393 14.13 1.15 -5.33
N SER A 394 13.97 1.16 -6.63
CA SER A 394 14.85 1.85 -7.56
C SER A 394 14.49 3.33 -7.64
N LYS A 395 15.40 4.18 -7.13
CA LYS A 395 15.19 5.64 -7.02
C LYS A 395 16.52 6.40 -7.19
N GLY A 396 17.12 6.37 -8.36
CA GLY A 396 18.36 7.09 -8.62
C GLY A 396 19.44 6.76 -7.58
N VAL A 397 20.06 7.76 -7.00
CA VAL A 397 21.15 7.58 -6.00
C VAL A 397 20.69 6.96 -4.68
N ASP A 398 19.40 7.04 -4.36
CA ASP A 398 18.81 6.49 -3.14
C ASP A 398 18.18 5.11 -3.34
N SER A 399 18.50 4.46 -4.47
CA SER A 399 18.10 3.08 -4.71
C SER A 399 18.55 2.17 -3.59
N CYS A 400 17.64 1.31 -3.12
CA CYS A 400 17.92 0.41 -2.02
C CYS A 400 17.50 -1.02 -2.35
N GLN A 401 18.24 -1.97 -1.78
CA GLN A 401 17.97 -3.40 -1.78
C GLN A 401 17.98 -3.85 -0.33
N PHE A 402 17.03 -4.67 0.11
CA PHE A 402 17.02 -5.14 1.49
C PHE A 402 16.54 -6.58 1.62
N VAL A 403 17.02 -7.24 2.66
CA VAL A 403 16.50 -8.52 3.14
C VAL A 403 15.88 -8.29 4.52
N LEU A 404 14.66 -8.76 4.70
CA LEU A 404 13.97 -8.78 5.98
C LEU A 404 13.73 -10.21 6.41
N THR A 405 14.14 -10.52 7.65
CA THR A 405 13.77 -11.72 8.41
C THR A 405 12.85 -11.33 9.57
N GLN A 406 12.46 -12.27 10.43
CA GLN A 406 11.73 -11.91 11.66
C GLN A 406 12.57 -11.07 12.63
N ASP A 407 13.88 -11.33 12.66
CA ASP A 407 14.79 -10.71 13.63
C ASP A 407 15.63 -9.57 13.05
N TRP A 408 15.92 -9.60 11.77
CA TRP A 408 16.90 -8.72 11.16
C TRP A 408 16.39 -8.04 9.91
N LYS A 409 16.81 -6.78 9.73
CA LYS A 409 16.72 -6.06 8.45
C LYS A 409 18.11 -5.62 8.03
N PHE A 410 18.52 -6.09 6.85
CA PHE A 410 19.79 -5.71 6.21
C PHE A 410 19.47 -4.91 4.94
N ILE A 411 20.04 -3.72 4.83
CA ILE A 411 19.82 -2.79 3.73
C ILE A 411 21.14 -2.49 3.04
N TRP A 412 21.11 -2.49 1.72
CA TRP A 412 22.21 -2.05 0.88
C TRP A 412 21.77 -0.98 -0.11
N TYR A 413 22.54 0.10 -0.22
CA TYR A 413 22.37 1.17 -1.17
C TYR A 413 23.41 1.00 -2.30
N PRO A 414 23.05 0.41 -3.46
CA PRO A 414 24.02 -0.05 -4.46
C PRO A 414 24.81 1.08 -5.12
N VAL A 415 24.25 2.28 -5.25
CA VAL A 415 24.94 3.43 -5.85
C VAL A 415 25.95 4.04 -4.88
N LYS A 416 25.61 4.13 -3.60
CA LYS A 416 26.47 4.70 -2.55
C LYS A 416 27.43 3.68 -1.96
N ASN A 417 27.16 2.39 -2.13
CA ASN A 417 27.82 1.25 -1.47
C ASN A 417 27.77 1.36 0.06
N GLU A 418 26.63 1.80 0.59
CA GLU A 418 26.36 1.94 2.02
C GLU A 418 25.47 0.81 2.51
N TYR A 419 25.67 0.42 3.77
CA TYR A 419 24.96 -0.70 4.39
C TYR A 419 24.37 -0.30 5.72
N GLN A 420 23.23 -0.94 6.07
CA GLN A 420 22.62 -0.79 7.38
C GLN A 420 22.14 -2.16 7.88
N LEU A 421 22.22 -2.36 9.20
CA LEU A 421 21.70 -3.55 9.88
C LEU A 421 20.91 -3.12 11.10
N PHE A 422 19.69 -3.65 11.23
CA PHE A 422 18.79 -3.40 12.36
C PHE A 422 18.28 -4.72 12.96
N HIS A 423 18.20 -4.79 14.29
CA HIS A 423 17.62 -5.92 15.01
C HIS A 423 16.17 -5.61 15.37
N MET A 424 15.24 -6.09 14.57
CA MET A 424 13.84 -5.69 14.59
C MET A 424 13.10 -5.92 15.92
N PRO A 425 13.35 -7.04 16.69
CA PRO A 425 12.68 -7.24 17.96
C PRO A 425 13.02 -6.22 19.05
N THR A 426 14.24 -5.66 19.06
CA THR A 426 14.70 -4.69 20.06
C THR A 426 14.76 -3.27 19.57
N ASP A 427 14.72 -3.07 18.26
CA ASP A 427 14.78 -1.77 17.59
C ASP A 427 13.80 -1.74 16.40
N PRO A 428 12.49 -1.87 16.66
CA PRO A 428 11.48 -1.89 15.60
C PRO A 428 11.39 -0.58 14.81
N ASN A 429 11.92 0.51 15.37
CA ASN A 429 11.93 1.84 14.76
C ASN A 429 13.28 2.20 14.11
N GLU A 430 14.20 1.22 13.97
CA GLU A 430 15.43 1.37 13.19
C GLU A 430 16.33 2.54 13.64
N MET A 431 16.44 2.72 14.95
CA MET A 431 17.14 3.85 15.56
C MET A 431 18.65 3.65 15.59
N LYS A 432 19.13 2.40 15.64
CA LYS A 432 20.53 2.07 15.82
C LYS A 432 21.04 1.19 14.67
N ASN A 433 21.84 1.76 13.78
CA ASN A 433 22.55 0.99 12.75
C ASN A 433 23.69 0.18 13.35
N LEU A 434 23.62 -1.15 13.27
CA LEU A 434 24.56 -2.10 13.85
C LEU A 434 25.64 -2.56 12.87
N ILE A 435 25.69 -2.02 11.66
CA ILE A 435 26.56 -2.52 10.57
C ILE A 435 28.05 -2.50 10.88
N THR A 436 28.51 -1.63 11.77
CA THR A 436 29.92 -1.49 12.15
C THR A 436 30.30 -2.25 13.42
N GLU A 437 29.34 -2.94 14.05
CA GLU A 437 29.61 -3.69 15.28
C GLU A 437 30.11 -5.10 14.95
N GLU A 438 31.35 -5.42 15.31
CA GLU A 438 32.03 -6.70 15.00
C GLU A 438 31.26 -7.93 15.50
N SER A 439 30.50 -7.81 16.58
CA SER A 439 29.69 -8.88 17.13
C SER A 439 28.61 -9.42 16.19
N TYR A 440 28.19 -8.63 15.20
CA TYR A 440 27.18 -9.00 14.21
C TYR A 440 27.76 -9.43 12.86
N ALA A 441 29.09 -9.55 12.72
CA ALA A 441 29.72 -9.98 11.48
C ALA A 441 29.13 -11.29 10.89
N PRO A 442 28.82 -12.35 11.66
CA PRO A 442 28.20 -13.56 11.14
C PRO A 442 26.79 -13.32 10.56
N VAL A 443 26.01 -12.44 11.17
CA VAL A 443 24.66 -12.07 10.70
C VAL A 443 24.76 -11.28 9.40
N ILE A 444 25.71 -10.34 9.32
CA ILE A 444 25.96 -9.55 8.12
C ILE A 444 26.37 -10.46 6.95
N GLU A 445 27.24 -11.43 7.19
CA GLU A 445 27.67 -12.40 6.17
C GLU A 445 26.48 -13.24 5.66
N GLU A 446 25.65 -13.78 6.56
CA GLU A 446 24.44 -14.56 6.21
C GLU A 446 23.48 -13.72 5.35
N LEU A 447 23.14 -12.51 5.80
CA LEU A 447 22.17 -11.65 5.10
C LEU A 447 22.71 -11.12 3.78
N THR A 448 24.03 -10.88 3.69
CA THR A 448 24.69 -10.54 2.44
C THR A 448 24.60 -11.69 1.44
N ALA A 449 24.84 -12.94 1.89
CA ALA A 449 24.71 -14.12 1.03
C ALA A 449 23.28 -14.30 0.50
N LYS A 450 22.27 -14.06 1.36
CA LYS A 450 20.84 -14.07 0.92
C LYS A 450 20.58 -12.98 -0.13
N LEU A 451 21.08 -11.76 0.08
CA LEU A 451 20.90 -10.66 -0.86
C LEU A 451 21.57 -10.96 -2.20
N VAL A 452 22.79 -11.55 -2.19
CA VAL A 452 23.48 -12.02 -3.40
C VAL A 452 22.61 -13.02 -4.17
N GLN A 453 21.98 -13.99 -3.50
CA GLN A 453 21.10 -14.97 -4.15
C GLN A 453 19.91 -14.29 -4.86
N TYR A 454 19.27 -13.32 -4.20
CA TYR A 454 18.15 -12.57 -4.79
C TYR A 454 18.56 -11.72 -5.99
N LEU A 455 19.77 -11.18 -5.98
CA LEU A 455 20.25 -10.22 -6.98
C LEU A 455 21.12 -10.83 -8.08
N GLN A 456 21.44 -12.12 -8.03
CA GLN A 456 22.43 -12.78 -8.87
C GLN A 456 22.22 -12.58 -10.37
N ASN A 457 20.97 -12.54 -10.82
CA ASN A 457 20.61 -12.45 -12.25
C ASN A 457 20.02 -11.08 -12.64
N ARG A 458 20.23 -10.07 -11.83
CA ARG A 458 19.70 -8.73 -12.07
C ARG A 458 20.48 -8.03 -13.18
N PRO A 459 19.78 -7.40 -14.16
CA PRO A 459 20.43 -6.76 -15.31
C PRO A 459 21.26 -5.53 -14.94
N GLU A 460 21.04 -4.94 -13.77
CA GLU A 460 21.82 -3.80 -13.26
C GLU A 460 23.27 -4.18 -12.87
N GLY A 461 23.56 -5.47 -12.74
CA GLY A 461 24.90 -5.95 -12.40
C GLY A 461 25.25 -5.85 -10.91
N PHE A 462 24.27 -5.96 -10.04
CA PHE A 462 24.42 -5.89 -8.57
C PHE A 462 25.31 -6.98 -7.98
N VAL A 463 25.54 -8.07 -8.68
CA VAL A 463 26.41 -9.18 -8.24
C VAL A 463 27.49 -9.43 -9.28
N LYS A 464 28.75 -9.46 -8.83
CA LYS A 464 29.92 -9.84 -9.62
C LYS A 464 30.81 -10.76 -8.80
N ASP A 465 31.26 -11.85 -9.40
CA ASP A 465 32.11 -12.86 -8.75
C ASP A 465 31.56 -13.36 -7.40
N GLY A 466 30.20 -13.47 -7.30
CA GLY A 466 29.51 -13.93 -6.11
C GLY A 466 29.44 -12.90 -4.95
N GLN A 467 29.76 -11.63 -5.20
CA GLN A 467 29.73 -10.57 -4.21
C GLN A 467 28.86 -9.40 -4.68
N LEU A 468 28.31 -8.63 -3.72
CA LEU A 468 27.61 -7.38 -4.03
C LEU A 468 28.58 -6.39 -4.67
N HIS A 469 28.13 -5.79 -5.75
CA HIS A 469 28.93 -4.89 -6.57
C HIS A 469 28.28 -3.53 -6.70
N GLN A 470 29.00 -2.48 -6.30
CA GLN A 470 28.56 -1.10 -6.49
C GLN A 470 28.31 -0.80 -7.95
N VAL A 471 27.20 -0.15 -8.25
CA VAL A 471 26.81 0.20 -9.62
C VAL A 471 26.67 1.71 -9.77
N PRO A 472 26.93 2.27 -10.97
CA PRO A 472 26.66 3.67 -11.25
C PRO A 472 25.14 3.94 -11.30
N VAL A 473 24.75 5.20 -11.06
CA VAL A 473 23.32 5.58 -11.02
C VAL A 473 22.61 5.30 -12.35
N GLU A 474 23.29 5.34 -13.46
CA GLU A 474 22.77 5.06 -14.81
C GLU A 474 22.38 3.58 -15.00
N ALA A 475 22.90 2.68 -14.18
CA ALA A 475 22.48 1.28 -14.18
C ALA A 475 21.12 1.06 -13.50
N ILE A 476 20.69 1.99 -12.66
CA ILE A 476 19.43 1.89 -11.91
C ILE A 476 18.24 2.09 -12.83
N ARG A 477 17.30 1.16 -12.76
CA ARG A 477 16.06 1.16 -13.55
C ARG A 477 14.87 0.96 -12.63
N ALA A 478 13.77 1.66 -12.89
CA ALA A 478 12.51 1.44 -12.18
C ALA A 478 11.72 0.25 -12.76
N THR A 479 11.99 -0.09 -14.02
CA THR A 479 11.42 -1.25 -14.70
C THR A 479 12.51 -2.10 -15.36
N LEU A 480 12.33 -3.41 -15.32
CA LEU A 480 13.23 -4.39 -15.93
C LEU A 480 12.81 -4.83 -17.34
N TYR A 481 11.73 -4.25 -17.86
CA TYR A 481 11.32 -4.54 -19.24
C TYR A 481 12.40 -4.05 -20.22
N LYS A 482 12.81 -4.92 -21.11
CA LYS A 482 13.52 -4.45 -22.31
C LYS A 482 12.50 -3.66 -23.13
N GLU A 483 12.82 -2.43 -23.48
CA GLU A 483 12.17 -1.77 -24.60
C GLU A 483 12.33 -2.71 -25.79
N GLU A 484 11.24 -3.30 -26.25
CA GLU A 484 11.21 -3.81 -27.62
C GLU A 484 11.33 -2.60 -28.52
N ALA A 485 12.50 -2.43 -29.11
CA ALA A 485 12.87 -1.37 -30.03
C ALA A 485 12.04 -1.40 -31.32
#